data_06ec57428bcf23d0dc80eb827001a07b
#
_entry.id   06ec57428bcf23d0dc80eb827001a07b
#
_cell.length_a   1.000
_cell.length_b   1.000
_cell.length_c   1.000
_cell.angle_alpha   90.00
_cell.angle_beta   90.00
_cell.angle_gamma   90.00
#
_symmetry.space_group_name_H-M   'P 1'
#
loop_
_entity.id
_entity.type
_entity.pdbx_description
1 polymer ?
#
loop_
_entity_poly.entity_id
_entity_poly.type
_entity_poly.pdbx_seq_one_letter_code
_entity_poly.pdbx_strand_id
1 'polypeptide(L)'
;KKSYLDLLSQLEKIGVCMVNSRETVEISADKYRTYLKLQDYGLTQPKTVLIPNADTLEQSLKSLDSKFPIIMKTLEGSKGVGVLFIESERQIESLVQLLHSQNKDVDLLIQEYIKTDGDIRVIVLGGKVIASMKRDVVEGDFRSNVSQGAKVKEYKLTELEIEQCLLAAKAIDGSWTAVDFIPSKNPKTEPPYILEVNHSPGTEGIEEATGKNIVKEVIDHYANPDNRYAVPTQCGWEEIVTVKPFGDLIAKFDTGNARYPVLHAEDIEVKGDRITFTNGEKTITTKLVGDYISITGGGEDERYLIELEFEFAGTSYGKITFGLDNRDAFNTDVLLNRKTMRMLNVMVNPRRKYIVTTKFTLDK
;
A
#
# COMPACT_ATOMS: atom_id res chain seq x y z
N LYS A 1 -1.62 -12.31 17.63
CA LYS A 1 -1.25 -11.30 16.59
C LYS A 1 -0.85 -11.91 15.26
N LYS A 2 -0.02 -12.97 15.21
CA LYS A 2 0.35 -13.63 13.94
C LYS A 2 -0.87 -14.10 13.16
N SER A 3 -1.84 -14.74 13.80
CA SER A 3 -3.06 -15.27 13.14
C SER A 3 -3.93 -14.18 12.47
N TYR A 4 -3.93 -12.97 12.99
CA TYR A 4 -4.65 -11.83 12.39
C TYR A 4 -3.99 -11.39 11.08
N LEU A 5 -2.67 -11.23 11.05
CA LEU A 5 -1.93 -10.88 9.83
C LEU A 5 -2.02 -12.00 8.78
N ASP A 6 -2.04 -13.27 9.21
CA ASP A 6 -2.23 -14.41 8.31
C ASP A 6 -3.62 -14.40 7.67
N LEU A 7 -4.67 -14.03 8.41
CA LEU A 7 -6.01 -13.84 7.86
C LEU A 7 -6.03 -12.72 6.81
N LEU A 8 -5.43 -11.56 7.11
CA LEU A 8 -5.32 -10.47 6.13
C LEU A 8 -4.61 -10.94 4.86
N SER A 9 -3.51 -11.71 4.98
CA SER A 9 -2.82 -12.29 3.83
C SER A 9 -3.71 -13.20 2.98
N GLN A 10 -4.59 -14.01 3.62
CA GLN A 10 -5.50 -14.87 2.87
C GLN A 10 -6.56 -14.06 2.12
N LEU A 11 -7.09 -13.02 2.75
CA LEU A 11 -8.06 -12.13 2.11
C LEU A 11 -7.46 -11.40 0.90
N GLU A 12 -6.23 -10.91 1.02
CA GLU A 12 -5.52 -10.29 -0.11
C GLU A 12 -5.30 -11.28 -1.26
N LYS A 13 -4.90 -12.53 -0.96
CA LYS A 13 -4.67 -13.57 -1.98
C LYS A 13 -5.92 -13.92 -2.80
N ILE A 14 -7.10 -13.82 -2.22
CA ILE A 14 -8.36 -14.05 -2.92
C ILE A 14 -8.93 -12.77 -3.55
N GLY A 15 -8.14 -11.67 -3.60
CA GLY A 15 -8.50 -10.43 -4.29
C GLY A 15 -9.43 -9.49 -3.51
N VAL A 16 -9.59 -9.68 -2.20
CA VAL A 16 -10.35 -8.75 -1.37
C VAL A 16 -9.61 -7.41 -1.28
N CYS A 17 -10.30 -6.33 -1.63
CA CYS A 17 -9.78 -4.98 -1.43
C CYS A 17 -9.73 -4.64 0.05
N MET A 18 -8.55 -4.54 0.59
CA MET A 18 -8.31 -4.22 1.99
C MET A 18 -8.13 -2.72 2.19
N VAL A 19 -8.67 -2.19 3.28
CA VAL A 19 -8.44 -0.82 3.74
C VAL A 19 -7.95 -0.89 5.19
N ASN A 20 -6.67 -0.91 5.45
CA ASN A 20 -5.49 -0.88 4.58
C ASN A 20 -4.96 -2.29 4.27
N SER A 21 -3.87 -2.39 3.48
CA SER A 21 -3.20 -3.66 3.20
C SER A 21 -2.61 -4.31 4.46
N ARG A 22 -2.36 -5.62 4.39
CA ARG A 22 -1.66 -6.35 5.46
C ARG A 22 -0.31 -5.71 5.79
N GLU A 23 0.45 -5.29 4.79
CA GLU A 23 1.76 -4.67 4.98
C GLU A 23 1.65 -3.33 5.72
N THR A 24 0.70 -2.48 5.33
CA THR A 24 0.40 -1.22 6.02
C THR A 24 0.04 -1.45 7.49
N VAL A 25 -0.81 -2.45 7.76
CA VAL A 25 -1.21 -2.82 9.11
C VAL A 25 -0.02 -3.31 9.93
N GLU A 26 0.83 -4.16 9.36
CA GLU A 26 2.02 -4.71 10.03
C GLU A 26 3.05 -3.61 10.36
N ILE A 27 3.31 -2.69 9.42
CA ILE A 27 4.25 -1.58 9.62
C ILE A 27 3.72 -0.64 10.72
N SER A 28 2.47 -0.19 10.59
CA SER A 28 1.90 0.81 11.49
C SER A 28 1.57 0.28 12.89
N ALA A 29 1.43 -1.04 13.06
CA ALA A 29 1.26 -1.66 14.38
C ALA A 29 2.56 -1.72 15.19
N ASP A 30 3.71 -1.54 14.56
CA ASP A 30 5.04 -1.51 15.16
C ASP A 30 5.64 -0.11 15.07
N LYS A 31 5.81 0.55 16.21
CA LYS A 31 6.30 1.94 16.28
C LYS A 31 7.70 2.12 15.71
N TYR A 32 8.58 1.09 15.87
CA TYR A 32 9.94 1.19 15.36
C TYR A 32 10.01 0.97 13.85
N ARG A 33 9.22 0.05 13.31
CA ARG A 33 9.09 -0.11 11.86
C ARG A 33 8.51 1.14 11.21
N THR A 34 7.48 1.73 11.82
CA THR A 34 6.94 3.02 11.36
C THR A 34 8.01 4.09 11.37
N TYR A 35 8.77 4.23 12.46
CA TYR A 35 9.87 5.19 12.57
C TYR A 35 10.88 5.03 11.43
N LEU A 36 11.34 3.81 11.15
CA LEU A 36 12.30 3.53 10.08
C LEU A 36 11.73 3.88 8.69
N LYS A 37 10.47 3.51 8.43
CA LYS A 37 9.80 3.86 7.16
C LYS A 37 9.66 5.36 6.94
N LEU A 38 9.31 6.10 7.97
CA LEU A 38 9.24 7.57 7.91
C LEU A 38 10.64 8.19 7.69
N GLN A 39 11.67 7.61 8.29
CA GLN A 39 13.07 8.02 8.08
C GLN A 39 13.54 7.80 6.63
N ASP A 40 13.17 6.68 6.00
CA ASP A 40 13.47 6.39 4.60
C ASP A 40 12.90 7.45 3.64
N TYR A 41 11.82 8.13 4.05
CA TYR A 41 11.21 9.22 3.31
C TYR A 41 11.71 10.62 3.72
N GLY A 42 12.71 10.70 4.61
CA GLY A 42 13.31 11.96 5.05
C GLY A 42 12.40 12.80 5.95
N LEU A 43 11.38 12.19 6.57
CA LEU A 43 10.45 12.89 7.46
C LEU A 43 11.10 13.24 8.79
N THR A 44 10.83 14.43 9.29
CA THR A 44 11.31 14.88 10.61
C THR A 44 10.53 14.16 11.69
N GLN A 45 11.26 13.55 12.61
CA GLN A 45 10.72 12.80 13.74
C GLN A 45 11.51 13.12 15.01
N PRO A 46 10.95 12.99 16.20
CA PRO A 46 11.76 12.98 17.41
C PRO A 46 12.77 11.83 17.35
N LYS A 47 14.01 12.11 17.72
CA LYS A 47 15.09 11.10 17.72
C LYS A 47 14.66 9.88 18.55
N THR A 48 14.71 8.70 17.97
CA THR A 48 14.17 7.47 18.56
C THR A 48 15.21 6.36 18.51
N VAL A 49 15.36 5.60 19.58
CA VAL A 49 16.30 4.50 19.71
C VAL A 49 15.62 3.28 20.32
N LEU A 50 15.92 2.10 19.78
CA LEU A 50 15.46 0.81 20.30
C LEU A 50 16.34 0.36 21.48
N ILE A 51 15.72 -0.19 22.52
CA ILE A 51 16.36 -0.89 23.62
C ILE A 51 15.91 -2.35 23.57
N PRO A 52 16.68 -3.23 22.92
CA PRO A 52 16.32 -4.65 22.80
C PRO A 52 16.52 -5.44 24.09
N ASN A 53 17.39 -4.96 25.00
CA ASN A 53 17.66 -5.57 26.30
C ASN A 53 18.27 -4.55 27.26
N ALA A 54 18.36 -4.90 28.55
CA ALA A 54 18.87 -4.02 29.59
C ALA A 54 20.36 -3.63 29.39
N ASP A 55 21.16 -4.50 28.81
CA ASP A 55 22.62 -4.28 28.64
C ASP A 55 22.91 -3.18 27.61
N THR A 56 21.96 -2.91 26.71
CA THR A 56 22.10 -1.88 25.67
C THR A 56 21.61 -0.49 26.10
N LEU A 57 21.05 -0.35 27.30
CA LEU A 57 20.44 0.88 27.78
C LEU A 57 21.41 2.08 27.76
N GLU A 58 22.61 1.92 28.31
CA GLU A 58 23.62 2.99 28.39
C GLU A 58 23.99 3.50 26.97
N GLN A 59 24.21 2.60 26.03
CA GLN A 59 24.52 2.96 24.64
C GLN A 59 23.34 3.66 23.96
N SER A 60 22.12 3.19 24.23
CA SER A 60 20.89 3.78 23.71
C SER A 60 20.67 5.20 24.22
N LEU A 61 20.92 5.44 25.52
CA LEU A 61 20.87 6.78 26.13
C LEU A 61 21.93 7.72 25.53
N LYS A 62 23.16 7.25 25.34
CA LYS A 62 24.21 8.04 24.65
C LYS A 62 23.78 8.45 23.25
N SER A 63 23.07 7.59 22.53
CA SER A 63 22.53 7.90 21.22
C SER A 63 21.48 9.01 21.23
N LEU A 64 20.82 9.27 22.37
CA LEU A 64 19.95 10.42 22.61
C LEU A 64 20.65 11.61 23.29
N ASP A 65 21.98 11.64 23.26
CA ASP A 65 22.83 12.63 23.92
C ASP A 65 22.60 12.68 25.45
N SER A 66 22.07 11.60 26.04
CA SER A 66 21.71 11.46 27.49
C SER A 66 20.88 12.64 28.04
N LYS A 67 20.09 13.29 27.18
CA LYS A 67 19.25 14.43 27.56
C LYS A 67 17.91 13.96 28.11
N PHE A 68 17.57 14.42 29.30
CA PHE A 68 16.28 14.19 29.93
C PHE A 68 15.45 15.50 29.95
N PRO A 69 14.11 15.44 29.97
CA PRO A 69 13.29 14.23 29.98
C PRO A 69 13.25 13.54 28.61
N ILE A 70 12.91 12.23 28.62
CA ILE A 70 12.68 11.41 27.43
C ILE A 70 11.34 10.69 27.54
N ILE A 71 10.84 10.17 26.39
CA ILE A 71 9.66 9.32 26.36
C ILE A 71 10.10 7.87 26.18
N MET A 72 9.64 6.96 27.03
CA MET A 72 9.79 5.52 26.86
C MET A 72 8.47 4.92 26.35
N LYS A 73 8.54 4.02 25.37
CA LYS A 73 7.35 3.39 24.76
C LYS A 73 7.59 1.89 24.59
N THR A 74 6.55 1.09 24.75
CA THR A 74 6.55 -0.29 24.21
C THR A 74 6.35 -0.24 22.71
N LEU A 75 6.93 -1.19 21.95
CA LEU A 75 6.77 -1.28 20.50
C LEU A 75 5.30 -1.37 20.09
N GLU A 76 4.55 -2.15 20.84
CA GLU A 76 3.14 -2.38 20.64
C GLU A 76 2.32 -1.65 21.73
N GLY A 77 1.16 -1.18 21.37
CA GLY A 77 0.25 -0.50 22.27
C GLY A 77 -0.51 0.62 21.56
N SER A 78 -1.69 0.94 22.06
CA SER A 78 -2.55 2.00 21.53
C SER A 78 -3.10 2.85 22.65
N LYS A 79 -3.68 4.01 22.31
CA LYS A 79 -4.37 4.92 23.25
C LYS A 79 -3.48 5.41 24.41
N GLY A 80 -2.16 5.54 24.20
CA GLY A 80 -1.21 5.99 25.20
C GLY A 80 -0.83 4.96 26.28
N VAL A 81 -1.30 3.73 26.18
CA VAL A 81 -0.88 2.63 27.06
C VAL A 81 0.56 2.24 26.72
N GLY A 82 1.42 2.12 27.74
CA GLY A 82 2.85 1.81 27.56
C GLY A 82 3.71 2.99 27.13
N VAL A 83 3.24 4.24 27.30
CA VAL A 83 4.01 5.47 27.09
C VAL A 83 4.30 6.11 28.45
N LEU A 84 5.58 6.29 28.76
CA LEU A 84 6.07 6.79 30.03
C LEU A 84 6.96 8.01 29.83
N PHE A 85 6.82 8.99 30.73
CA PHE A 85 7.67 10.16 30.81
C PHE A 85 8.80 9.88 31.80
N ILE A 86 10.03 10.02 31.36
CA ILE A 86 11.24 9.64 32.10
C ILE A 86 12.07 10.88 32.36
N GLU A 87 12.28 11.24 33.60
CA GLU A 87 12.97 12.45 34.00
C GLU A 87 14.44 12.24 34.36
N SER A 88 14.86 10.99 34.56
CA SER A 88 16.24 10.69 34.96
C SER A 88 16.70 9.30 34.51
N GLU A 89 18.02 9.13 34.39
CA GLU A 89 18.67 7.85 34.09
C GLU A 89 18.31 6.77 35.11
N ARG A 90 18.34 7.09 36.40
CA ARG A 90 17.97 6.16 37.47
C ARG A 90 16.54 5.62 37.34
N GLN A 91 15.62 6.47 36.88
CA GLN A 91 14.22 6.07 36.68
C GLN A 91 14.12 5.04 35.52
N ILE A 92 14.77 5.28 34.39
CA ILE A 92 14.72 4.34 33.27
C ILE A 92 15.45 3.04 33.58
N GLU A 93 16.60 3.07 34.25
CA GLU A 93 17.29 1.86 34.69
C GLU A 93 16.39 0.93 35.51
N SER A 94 15.72 1.49 36.52
CA SER A 94 14.81 0.74 37.39
C SER A 94 13.63 0.14 36.61
N LEU A 95 13.06 0.89 35.66
CA LEU A 95 11.94 0.43 34.83
C LEU A 95 12.36 -0.66 33.85
N VAL A 96 13.49 -0.49 33.17
CA VAL A 96 14.02 -1.48 32.22
C VAL A 96 14.36 -2.78 32.95
N GLN A 97 15.01 -2.72 34.10
CA GLN A 97 15.29 -3.89 34.92
C GLN A 97 14.01 -4.62 35.36
N LEU A 98 12.99 -3.89 35.79
CA LEU A 98 11.70 -4.46 36.19
C LEU A 98 11.01 -5.16 35.01
N LEU A 99 10.92 -4.52 33.87
CA LEU A 99 10.24 -5.06 32.68
C LEU A 99 10.95 -6.30 32.15
N HIS A 100 12.26 -6.27 32.04
CA HIS A 100 13.04 -7.42 31.56
C HIS A 100 13.14 -8.55 32.58
N SER A 101 12.98 -8.29 33.89
CA SER A 101 12.90 -9.35 34.87
C SER A 101 11.61 -10.18 34.77
N GLN A 102 10.52 -9.53 34.33
CA GLN A 102 9.21 -10.17 34.17
C GLN A 102 9.02 -10.77 32.78
N ASN A 103 9.57 -10.14 31.76
CA ASN A 103 9.48 -10.59 30.36
C ASN A 103 10.74 -10.21 29.60
N LYS A 104 11.58 -11.20 29.31
CA LYS A 104 12.88 -10.99 28.64
C LYS A 104 12.77 -10.57 27.18
N ASP A 105 11.59 -10.74 26.56
CA ASP A 105 11.34 -10.47 25.13
C ASP A 105 10.61 -9.12 24.90
N VAL A 106 10.67 -8.19 25.87
CA VAL A 106 10.07 -6.87 25.70
C VAL A 106 11.06 -5.91 25.07
N ASP A 107 10.84 -5.58 23.81
CA ASP A 107 11.52 -4.48 23.15
C ASP A 107 10.92 -3.14 23.58
N LEU A 108 11.76 -2.18 23.89
CA LEU A 108 11.39 -0.85 24.34
C LEU A 108 11.96 0.20 23.38
N LEU A 109 11.25 1.31 23.23
CA LEU A 109 11.74 2.51 22.56
C LEU A 109 11.99 3.61 23.55
N ILE A 110 13.05 4.35 23.37
CA ILE A 110 13.25 5.66 23.96
C ILE A 110 13.25 6.73 22.87
N GLN A 111 12.61 7.84 23.17
CA GLN A 111 12.42 8.92 22.22
C GLN A 111 12.69 10.27 22.89
N GLU A 112 13.30 11.17 22.15
CA GLU A 112 13.46 12.57 22.53
C GLU A 112 12.09 13.18 22.89
N TYR A 113 12.05 13.91 24.01
CA TYR A 113 10.84 14.65 24.39
C TYR A 113 10.80 16.00 23.71
N ILE A 114 9.80 16.21 22.89
CA ILE A 114 9.49 17.51 22.27
C ILE A 114 8.44 18.22 23.12
N LYS A 115 8.82 19.33 23.77
CA LYS A 115 7.90 20.12 24.56
C LYS A 115 6.82 20.74 23.68
N THR A 116 5.56 20.48 24.01
CA THR A 116 4.40 20.94 23.24
C THR A 116 3.22 21.25 24.18
N ASP A 117 2.26 22.03 23.69
CA ASP A 117 0.95 22.27 24.32
C ASP A 117 -0.15 21.36 23.75
N GLY A 118 0.23 20.43 22.87
CA GLY A 118 -0.65 19.47 22.23
C GLY A 118 -0.05 18.90 20.97
N ASP A 119 -0.79 18.02 20.34
CA ASP A 119 -0.44 17.45 19.05
C ASP A 119 -1.57 17.64 18.03
N ILE A 120 -1.23 17.42 16.76
CA ILE A 120 -2.17 17.52 15.65
C ILE A 120 -2.42 16.14 15.11
N ARG A 121 -3.69 15.76 14.96
CA ARG A 121 -4.12 14.57 14.23
C ARG A 121 -4.72 14.96 12.91
N VAL A 122 -4.25 14.32 11.84
CA VAL A 122 -4.69 14.56 10.46
C VAL A 122 -5.20 13.26 9.86
N ILE A 123 -6.41 13.27 9.31
CA ILE A 123 -6.92 12.13 8.57
C ILE A 123 -6.56 12.27 7.10
N VAL A 124 -5.89 11.24 6.59
CA VAL A 124 -5.56 11.09 5.16
C VAL A 124 -6.41 9.96 4.58
N LEU A 125 -7.08 10.22 3.46
CA LEU A 125 -7.92 9.27 2.74
C LEU A 125 -7.61 9.36 1.24
N GLY A 126 -7.20 8.25 0.62
CA GLY A 126 -6.92 8.19 -0.81
C GLY A 126 -5.90 9.23 -1.29
N GLY A 127 -4.87 9.51 -0.48
CA GLY A 127 -3.85 10.51 -0.80
C GLY A 127 -4.30 11.96 -0.65
N LYS A 128 -5.37 12.22 0.11
CA LYS A 128 -5.87 13.58 0.41
C LYS A 128 -6.09 13.76 1.90
N VAL A 129 -5.77 14.95 2.41
CA VAL A 129 -6.17 15.35 3.76
C VAL A 129 -7.66 15.69 3.74
N ILE A 130 -8.46 15.05 4.60
CA ILE A 130 -9.91 15.28 4.71
C ILE A 130 -10.29 16.03 5.99
N ALA A 131 -9.55 15.87 7.07
CA ALA A 131 -9.79 16.55 8.33
C ALA A 131 -8.52 16.68 9.17
N SER A 132 -8.48 17.67 10.05
CA SER A 132 -7.40 17.87 11.02
C SER A 132 -7.90 18.47 12.31
N MET A 133 -7.35 18.05 13.44
CA MET A 133 -7.67 18.57 14.77
C MET A 133 -6.42 18.73 15.63
N LYS A 134 -6.44 19.71 16.52
CA LYS A 134 -5.52 19.81 17.64
C LYS A 134 -6.12 19.10 18.85
N ARG A 135 -5.28 18.35 19.55
CA ARG A 135 -5.57 17.75 20.85
C ARG A 135 -4.71 18.46 21.87
N ASP A 136 -5.33 19.14 22.81
CA ASP A 136 -4.58 19.84 23.86
C ASP A 136 -4.04 18.82 24.89
N VAL A 137 -2.86 19.09 25.47
CA VAL A 137 -2.30 18.26 26.55
C VAL A 137 -3.26 18.27 27.74
N VAL A 138 -3.49 17.11 28.36
CA VAL A 138 -4.32 16.98 29.55
C VAL A 138 -3.59 17.62 30.73
N GLU A 139 -4.28 18.42 31.52
CA GLU A 139 -3.68 19.06 32.69
C GLU A 139 -3.11 18.01 33.66
N GLY A 140 -1.84 18.15 34.02
CA GLY A 140 -1.12 17.18 34.86
C GLY A 140 -0.60 15.94 34.14
N ASP A 141 -0.74 15.84 32.81
CA ASP A 141 -0.17 14.78 31.97
C ASP A 141 0.69 15.42 30.86
N PHE A 142 1.51 14.61 30.20
CA PHE A 142 2.29 14.99 29.02
C PHE A 142 1.61 14.53 27.72
N ARG A 143 0.52 13.75 27.82
CA ARG A 143 -0.22 13.13 26.73
C ARG A 143 -1.43 13.98 26.33
N SER A 144 -1.83 13.87 25.06
CA SER A 144 -2.94 14.59 24.43
C SER A 144 -4.04 13.66 23.89
N ASN A 145 -4.16 12.44 24.45
CA ASN A 145 -5.12 11.46 23.95
C ASN A 145 -6.57 11.83 24.31
N VAL A 146 -7.46 11.85 23.31
CA VAL A 146 -8.91 12.09 23.48
C VAL A 146 -9.53 11.10 24.47
N SER A 147 -9.12 9.83 24.43
CA SER A 147 -9.56 8.79 25.37
C SER A 147 -9.25 9.09 26.84
N GLN A 148 -8.41 10.08 27.12
CA GLN A 148 -8.04 10.55 28.45
C GLN A 148 -8.62 11.93 28.76
N GLY A 149 -9.56 12.43 27.95
CA GLY A 149 -10.27 13.69 28.20
C GLY A 149 -9.58 14.93 27.61
N ALA A 150 -8.66 14.78 26.67
CA ALA A 150 -8.07 15.91 25.96
C ALA A 150 -9.15 16.72 25.22
N LYS A 151 -9.09 18.05 25.32
CA LYS A 151 -9.94 18.94 24.53
C LYS A 151 -9.48 18.92 23.07
N VAL A 152 -10.45 18.92 22.16
CA VAL A 152 -10.21 18.91 20.72
C VAL A 152 -10.77 20.16 20.07
N LYS A 153 -10.12 20.61 19.00
CA LYS A 153 -10.60 21.70 18.15
C LYS A 153 -10.06 21.54 16.75
N GLU A 154 -10.80 22.04 15.77
CA GLU A 154 -10.33 22.06 14.38
C GLU A 154 -8.97 22.78 14.28
N TYR A 155 -8.08 22.25 13.45
CA TYR A 155 -6.76 22.82 13.20
C TYR A 155 -6.60 23.12 11.71
N LYS A 156 -6.12 24.33 11.38
CA LYS A 156 -5.83 24.70 10.00
C LYS A 156 -4.38 24.41 9.68
N LEU A 157 -4.16 23.42 8.86
CA LEU A 157 -2.82 23.01 8.38
C LEU A 157 -2.19 24.05 7.47
N THR A 158 -0.88 24.18 7.54
CA THR A 158 -0.06 24.82 6.53
C THR A 158 0.17 23.90 5.33
N GLU A 159 0.62 24.44 4.19
CA GLU A 159 0.95 23.62 3.01
C GLU A 159 2.05 22.60 3.31
N LEU A 160 3.08 23.00 4.07
CA LEU A 160 4.15 22.11 4.49
C LEU A 160 3.66 20.97 5.37
N GLU A 161 2.79 21.23 6.34
CA GLU A 161 2.20 20.19 7.19
C GLU A 161 1.33 19.22 6.38
N ILE A 162 0.57 19.72 5.39
CA ILE A 162 -0.19 18.86 4.47
C ILE A 162 0.75 17.94 3.71
N GLU A 163 1.80 18.49 3.09
CA GLU A 163 2.79 17.72 2.34
C GLU A 163 3.43 16.63 3.19
N GLN A 164 3.86 16.98 4.42
CA GLN A 164 4.47 16.03 5.34
C GLN A 164 3.51 14.92 5.78
N CYS A 165 2.24 15.23 6.01
CA CYS A 165 1.21 14.21 6.33
C CYS A 165 0.93 13.27 5.16
N LEU A 166 0.85 13.80 3.94
CA LEU A 166 0.65 12.98 2.74
C LEU A 166 1.86 12.07 2.50
N LEU A 167 3.07 12.59 2.71
CA LEU A 167 4.29 11.81 2.59
C LEU A 167 4.38 10.72 3.67
N ALA A 168 3.96 11.01 4.91
CA ALA A 168 3.90 10.04 6.00
C ALA A 168 2.92 8.90 5.72
N ALA A 169 1.72 9.20 5.23
CA ALA A 169 0.75 8.19 4.81
C ALA A 169 1.30 7.32 3.66
N LYS A 170 1.97 7.96 2.67
CA LYS A 170 2.61 7.27 1.55
C LYS A 170 3.76 6.36 2.00
N ALA A 171 4.54 6.75 3.00
CA ALA A 171 5.67 5.97 3.50
C ALA A 171 5.27 4.57 3.99
N ILE A 172 4.06 4.42 4.50
CA ILE A 172 3.50 3.12 4.93
C ILE A 172 2.49 2.54 3.93
N ASP A 173 2.36 3.11 2.73
CA ASP A 173 1.35 2.77 1.72
C ASP A 173 -0.08 2.78 2.29
N GLY A 174 -0.39 3.78 3.11
CA GLY A 174 -1.66 3.90 3.81
C GLY A 174 -2.72 4.63 2.99
N SER A 175 -3.83 3.95 2.69
CA SER A 175 -4.96 4.52 1.96
C SER A 175 -5.92 5.31 2.86
N TRP A 176 -6.15 4.83 4.09
CA TRP A 176 -6.89 5.53 5.15
C TRP A 176 -6.10 5.49 6.45
N THR A 177 -5.59 6.63 6.87
CA THR A 177 -4.70 6.74 8.02
C THR A 177 -4.95 8.00 8.83
N ALA A 178 -4.53 7.96 10.10
CA ALA A 178 -4.29 9.18 10.86
C ALA A 178 -2.78 9.39 11.02
N VAL A 179 -2.32 10.59 10.74
CA VAL A 179 -0.96 11.06 11.01
C VAL A 179 -1.00 11.96 12.24
N ASP A 180 -0.22 11.62 13.25
CA ASP A 180 -0.07 12.42 14.47
C ASP A 180 1.28 13.13 14.46
N PHE A 181 1.29 14.43 14.70
CA PHE A 181 2.51 15.22 14.73
C PHE A 181 2.51 16.35 15.75
N ILE A 182 3.69 16.80 16.18
CA ILE A 182 3.89 18.03 16.93
C ILE A 182 4.29 19.14 15.95
N PRO A 183 3.58 20.29 15.92
CA PRO A 183 3.95 21.42 15.08
C PRO A 183 5.35 21.92 15.43
N SER A 184 6.11 22.37 14.43
CA SER A 184 7.35 23.11 14.67
C SER A 184 7.04 24.51 15.24
N LYS A 185 8.08 25.22 15.68
CA LYS A 185 7.94 26.61 16.10
C LYS A 185 7.54 27.55 14.97
N ASN A 186 7.96 27.20 13.73
CA ASN A 186 7.68 27.96 12.51
C ASN A 186 7.03 27.07 11.46
N PRO A 187 5.75 26.68 11.61
CA PRO A 187 5.13 25.62 10.80
C PRO A 187 5.02 25.95 9.30
N LYS A 188 5.31 27.18 8.89
CA LYS A 188 5.38 27.58 7.47
C LYS A 188 6.72 27.26 6.81
N THR A 189 7.79 27.16 7.57
CA THR A 189 9.17 27.03 7.07
C THR A 189 9.92 25.84 7.64
N GLU A 190 9.46 25.28 8.74
CA GLU A 190 10.07 24.13 9.40
C GLU A 190 9.08 22.95 9.43
N PRO A 191 9.51 21.73 9.07
CA PRO A 191 8.63 20.57 9.09
C PRO A 191 8.18 20.21 10.51
N PRO A 192 6.98 19.63 10.67
CA PRO A 192 6.51 19.11 11.93
C PRO A 192 7.27 17.86 12.35
N TYR A 193 7.23 17.51 13.62
CA TYR A 193 7.73 16.26 14.14
C TYR A 193 6.66 15.17 14.03
N ILE A 194 6.77 14.27 13.06
CA ILE A 194 5.84 13.15 12.90
C ILE A 194 6.04 12.17 14.06
N LEU A 195 4.98 11.84 14.79
CA LEU A 195 5.00 10.94 15.95
C LEU A 195 4.63 9.52 15.59
N GLU A 196 3.56 9.36 14.82
CA GLU A 196 3.03 8.05 14.40
C GLU A 196 2.09 8.17 13.20
N VAL A 197 1.87 7.03 12.52
CA VAL A 197 0.86 6.89 11.47
C VAL A 197 -0.01 5.67 11.82
N ASN A 198 -1.31 5.89 12.01
CA ASN A 198 -2.27 4.88 12.42
C ASN A 198 -3.09 4.37 11.23
N HIS A 199 -3.12 3.06 11.01
CA HIS A 199 -3.85 2.40 9.92
C HIS A 199 -5.36 2.25 10.15
N SER A 200 -5.84 2.46 11.36
CA SER A 200 -7.25 2.32 11.74
C SER A 200 -7.62 3.41 12.73
N PRO A 201 -7.74 4.67 12.25
CA PRO A 201 -7.99 5.80 13.12
C PRO A 201 -9.41 5.78 13.70
N GLY A 202 -9.54 6.12 15.00
CA GLY A 202 -10.83 6.51 15.58
C GLY A 202 -11.25 7.89 15.04
N THR A 203 -12.53 8.05 14.74
CA THR A 203 -13.07 9.27 14.11
C THR A 203 -13.80 10.19 15.08
N GLU A 204 -14.22 9.71 16.24
CA GLU A 204 -15.08 10.43 17.20
C GLU A 204 -14.55 11.83 17.53
N GLY A 205 -13.30 11.94 17.98
CA GLY A 205 -12.74 13.24 18.40
C GLY A 205 -12.57 14.24 17.25
N ILE A 206 -12.24 13.76 16.03
CA ILE A 206 -12.07 14.65 14.88
C ILE A 206 -13.43 15.05 14.27
N GLU A 207 -14.44 14.19 14.35
CA GLU A 207 -15.83 14.51 13.99
C GLU A 207 -16.40 15.56 14.96
N GLU A 208 -16.14 15.43 16.26
CA GLU A 208 -16.49 16.44 17.27
C GLU A 208 -15.80 17.79 16.97
N ALA A 209 -14.50 17.77 16.69
CA ALA A 209 -13.72 18.98 16.46
C ALA A 209 -14.09 19.72 15.17
N THR A 210 -14.51 19.01 14.12
CA THR A 210 -14.70 19.57 12.77
C THR A 210 -16.15 19.64 12.32
N GLY A 211 -17.07 18.94 12.99
CA GLY A 211 -18.46 18.78 12.56
C GLY A 211 -18.64 17.93 11.29
N LYS A 212 -17.57 17.30 10.77
CA LYS A 212 -17.61 16.46 9.57
C LYS A 212 -17.98 15.04 9.91
N ASN A 213 -18.67 14.34 9.02
CA ASN A 213 -18.92 12.91 9.12
C ASN A 213 -17.82 12.13 8.36
N ILE A 214 -16.73 11.83 9.07
CA ILE A 214 -15.55 11.18 8.48
C ILE A 214 -15.87 9.76 8.01
N VAL A 215 -16.69 9.03 8.76
CA VAL A 215 -17.11 7.66 8.40
C VAL A 215 -17.85 7.68 7.05
N LYS A 216 -18.72 8.65 6.83
CA LYS A 216 -19.41 8.81 5.55
C LYS A 216 -18.44 9.08 4.41
N GLU A 217 -17.47 9.98 4.60
CA GLU A 217 -16.47 10.29 3.56
C GLU A 217 -15.65 9.04 3.18
N VAL A 218 -15.28 8.20 4.15
CA VAL A 218 -14.58 6.94 3.91
C VAL A 218 -15.44 5.96 3.12
N ILE A 219 -16.72 5.79 3.49
CA ILE A 219 -17.65 4.90 2.79
C ILE A 219 -17.88 5.39 1.35
N ASP A 220 -18.12 6.68 1.16
CA ASP A 220 -18.34 7.27 -0.17
C ASP A 220 -17.10 7.11 -1.06
N HIS A 221 -15.90 7.30 -0.50
CA HIS A 221 -14.64 7.10 -1.21
C HIS A 221 -14.53 5.68 -1.76
N TYR A 222 -14.73 4.66 -0.91
CA TYR A 222 -14.60 3.26 -1.33
C TYR A 222 -15.86 2.69 -1.98
N ALA A 223 -17.00 3.41 -1.99
CA ALA A 223 -18.14 3.06 -2.84
C ALA A 223 -17.76 3.13 -4.33
N ASN A 224 -16.87 4.07 -4.70
CA ASN A 224 -16.32 4.12 -6.05
C ASN A 224 -15.30 2.98 -6.27
N PRO A 225 -15.53 2.06 -7.22
CA PRO A 225 -14.60 0.96 -7.51
C PRO A 225 -13.19 1.42 -7.89
N ASP A 226 -13.03 2.57 -8.54
CA ASP A 226 -11.74 3.10 -8.98
C ASP A 226 -10.82 3.48 -7.81
N ASN A 227 -11.39 3.70 -6.61
CA ASN A 227 -10.65 4.01 -5.40
C ASN A 227 -10.28 2.74 -4.58
N ARG A 228 -10.76 1.58 -5.03
CA ARG A 228 -10.45 0.32 -4.36
C ARG A 228 -9.11 -0.21 -4.84
N TYR A 229 -8.22 -0.43 -3.91
CA TYR A 229 -6.91 -1.00 -4.18
C TYR A 229 -6.83 -2.41 -3.62
N ALA A 230 -6.70 -3.38 -4.50
CA ALA A 230 -6.30 -4.73 -4.12
C ALA A 230 -4.80 -4.88 -4.34
N VAL A 231 -4.10 -5.52 -3.40
CA VAL A 231 -2.66 -5.78 -3.54
C VAL A 231 -2.42 -6.61 -4.79
N PRO A 232 -1.58 -6.14 -5.75
CA PRO A 232 -1.36 -6.88 -6.98
C PRO A 232 -0.65 -8.22 -6.72
N THR A 233 -1.10 -9.26 -7.39
CA THR A 233 -0.39 -10.53 -7.40
C THR A 233 0.87 -10.40 -8.26
N GLN A 234 2.03 -10.78 -7.74
CA GLN A 234 3.24 -10.81 -8.55
C GLN A 234 3.14 -11.95 -9.56
N CYS A 235 3.26 -11.64 -10.86
CA CYS A 235 3.35 -12.62 -11.96
C CYS A 235 4.71 -12.54 -12.64
N GLY A 236 5.05 -13.55 -13.46
CA GLY A 236 6.20 -13.53 -14.36
C GLY A 236 5.98 -12.59 -15.53
N TRP A 237 7.04 -12.26 -16.26
CA TRP A 237 6.92 -11.54 -17.53
C TRP A 237 6.36 -12.43 -18.66
N GLU A 238 6.30 -13.75 -18.42
CA GLU A 238 5.70 -14.77 -19.24
C GLU A 238 4.92 -15.73 -18.33
N GLU A 239 3.66 -16.00 -18.68
CA GLU A 239 2.74 -16.88 -17.97
C GLU A 239 1.86 -17.64 -18.97
N ILE A 240 1.13 -18.65 -18.49
CA ILE A 240 0.14 -19.36 -19.29
C ILE A 240 -1.22 -18.67 -19.12
N VAL A 241 -1.93 -18.44 -20.21
CA VAL A 241 -3.30 -17.96 -20.25
C VAL A 241 -4.17 -18.91 -21.05
N THR A 242 -5.43 -19.03 -20.73
CA THR A 242 -6.38 -19.82 -21.51
C THR A 242 -7.23 -18.90 -22.38
N VAL A 243 -7.21 -19.11 -23.70
CA VAL A 243 -8.01 -18.36 -24.68
C VAL A 243 -8.89 -19.36 -25.45
N LYS A 244 -10.21 -19.31 -25.24
CA LYS A 244 -11.13 -20.24 -25.94
C LYS A 244 -11.39 -19.77 -27.36
N PRO A 245 -11.38 -20.67 -28.37
CA PRO A 245 -11.31 -22.12 -28.24
C PRO A 245 -9.88 -22.71 -28.31
N PHE A 246 -8.82 -21.91 -28.31
CA PHE A 246 -7.45 -22.37 -28.57
C PHE A 246 -6.86 -23.17 -27.40
N GLY A 247 -7.30 -22.91 -26.17
CA GLY A 247 -6.80 -23.54 -24.94
C GLY A 247 -5.67 -22.72 -24.30
N ASP A 248 -4.71 -23.41 -23.69
CA ASP A 248 -3.61 -22.78 -22.98
C ASP A 248 -2.54 -22.29 -23.96
N LEU A 249 -2.22 -21.00 -23.84
CA LEU A 249 -1.27 -20.28 -24.68
C LEU A 249 -0.22 -19.58 -23.82
N ILE A 250 0.98 -19.42 -24.34
CA ILE A 250 2.03 -18.65 -23.68
C ILE A 250 1.79 -17.17 -23.91
N ALA A 251 1.68 -16.41 -22.85
CA ALA A 251 1.44 -14.96 -22.89
C ALA A 251 2.63 -14.18 -22.34
N LYS A 252 3.10 -13.18 -23.07
CA LYS A 252 4.02 -12.16 -22.59
C LYS A 252 3.24 -11.00 -21.98
N PHE A 253 3.61 -10.59 -20.77
CA PHE A 253 3.04 -9.45 -20.07
C PHE A 253 3.84 -8.19 -20.40
N ASP A 254 3.34 -7.39 -21.33
CA ASP A 254 4.07 -6.24 -21.90
C ASP A 254 3.55 -4.91 -21.32
N THR A 255 4.30 -4.35 -20.38
CA THR A 255 3.99 -3.05 -19.76
C THR A 255 4.10 -1.86 -20.74
N GLY A 256 4.76 -2.04 -21.89
CA GLY A 256 4.85 -1.07 -22.98
C GLY A 256 3.59 -0.99 -23.83
N ASN A 257 2.85 -2.11 -23.98
CA ASN A 257 1.63 -2.14 -24.79
C ASN A 257 0.46 -1.43 -24.09
N ALA A 258 -0.01 -0.34 -24.68
CA ALA A 258 -1.08 0.49 -24.12
C ALA A 258 -2.46 0.23 -24.76
N ARG A 259 -2.54 -0.40 -25.95
CA ARG A 259 -3.78 -0.49 -26.72
C ARG A 259 -4.57 -1.76 -26.43
N TYR A 260 -4.37 -2.81 -27.24
CA TYR A 260 -5.09 -4.08 -27.12
C TYR A 260 -4.11 -5.22 -26.84
N PRO A 261 -4.52 -6.27 -26.11
CA PRO A 261 -3.78 -7.52 -26.14
C PRO A 261 -3.76 -8.06 -27.57
N VAL A 262 -2.70 -8.73 -27.94
CA VAL A 262 -2.51 -9.27 -29.30
C VAL A 262 -2.49 -10.79 -29.24
N LEU A 263 -3.26 -11.44 -30.11
CA LEU A 263 -3.28 -12.89 -30.30
C LEU A 263 -2.62 -13.22 -31.63
N HIS A 264 -1.78 -14.25 -31.62
CA HIS A 264 -1.20 -14.82 -32.86
C HIS A 264 -2.30 -15.25 -33.81
N ALA A 265 -2.17 -14.87 -35.08
CA ALA A 265 -3.08 -15.25 -36.14
C ALA A 265 -2.40 -15.33 -37.51
N GLU A 266 -2.69 -16.40 -38.24
CA GLU A 266 -2.29 -16.64 -39.61
C GLU A 266 -3.54 -16.75 -40.50
N ASP A 267 -3.35 -16.69 -41.80
CA ASP A 267 -4.38 -16.90 -42.81
C ASP A 267 -5.66 -16.09 -42.57
N ILE A 268 -5.50 -14.81 -42.28
CA ILE A 268 -6.61 -13.92 -41.91
C ILE A 268 -7.45 -13.59 -43.15
N GLU A 269 -8.74 -13.98 -43.14
CA GLU A 269 -9.72 -13.62 -44.15
C GLU A 269 -10.92 -12.90 -43.57
N VAL A 270 -11.24 -11.73 -44.10
CA VAL A 270 -12.43 -10.94 -43.69
C VAL A 270 -13.52 -11.06 -44.75
N LYS A 271 -14.75 -11.44 -44.33
CA LYS A 271 -15.95 -11.53 -45.18
C LYS A 271 -17.14 -10.85 -44.44
N GLY A 272 -17.42 -9.61 -44.81
CA GLY A 272 -18.47 -8.80 -44.17
C GLY A 272 -18.14 -8.51 -42.72
N ASP A 273 -19.00 -8.91 -41.80
CA ASP A 273 -18.83 -8.75 -40.34
C ASP A 273 -18.16 -9.95 -39.66
N ARG A 274 -17.59 -10.87 -40.43
CA ARG A 274 -16.92 -12.07 -39.93
C ARG A 274 -15.48 -12.12 -40.36
N ILE A 275 -14.67 -12.67 -39.48
CA ILE A 275 -13.25 -12.89 -39.71
C ILE A 275 -12.89 -14.35 -39.44
N THR A 276 -12.13 -14.96 -40.35
CA THR A 276 -11.58 -16.30 -40.21
C THR A 276 -10.07 -16.19 -40.09
N PHE A 277 -9.48 -16.92 -39.17
CA PHE A 277 -8.04 -16.98 -38.97
C PHE A 277 -7.61 -18.29 -38.32
N THR A 278 -6.33 -18.59 -38.39
CA THR A 278 -5.70 -19.77 -37.81
C THR A 278 -4.78 -19.38 -36.67
N ASN A 279 -4.79 -20.16 -35.58
CA ASN A 279 -3.79 -20.11 -34.50
C ASN A 279 -3.36 -21.53 -34.19
N GLY A 280 -2.10 -21.85 -34.49
CA GLY A 280 -1.57 -23.22 -34.50
C GLY A 280 -2.38 -24.14 -35.43
N GLU A 281 -2.90 -25.25 -34.89
CA GLU A 281 -3.70 -26.21 -35.69
C GLU A 281 -5.19 -25.86 -35.80
N LYS A 282 -5.64 -24.76 -35.16
CA LYS A 282 -7.07 -24.42 -35.09
C LYS A 282 -7.42 -23.20 -35.93
N THR A 283 -8.35 -23.40 -36.88
CA THR A 283 -8.99 -22.32 -37.63
C THR A 283 -10.37 -22.02 -37.06
N ILE A 284 -10.66 -20.77 -36.83
CA ILE A 284 -12.00 -20.32 -36.36
C ILE A 284 -12.54 -19.20 -37.21
N THR A 285 -13.87 -19.10 -37.25
CA THR A 285 -14.59 -17.95 -37.80
C THR A 285 -15.39 -17.27 -36.68
N THR A 286 -15.14 -16.00 -36.43
CA THR A 286 -15.82 -15.24 -35.39
C THR A 286 -16.33 -13.89 -35.92
N LYS A 287 -16.95 -13.12 -35.06
CA LYS A 287 -17.40 -11.76 -35.40
C LYS A 287 -16.22 -10.80 -35.39
N LEU A 288 -16.11 -9.99 -36.44
CA LEU A 288 -15.22 -8.85 -36.50
C LEU A 288 -15.83 -7.72 -35.63
N VAL A 289 -15.05 -7.22 -34.65
CA VAL A 289 -15.53 -6.16 -33.73
C VAL A 289 -15.08 -4.79 -34.20
N GLY A 290 -13.97 -4.73 -34.96
CA GLY A 290 -13.39 -3.51 -35.50
C GLY A 290 -11.96 -3.73 -35.96
N ASP A 291 -11.27 -2.64 -36.16
CA ASP A 291 -9.86 -2.60 -36.53
C ASP A 291 -9.15 -1.44 -35.84
N TYR A 292 -7.84 -1.44 -35.85
CA TYR A 292 -7.03 -0.31 -35.40
C TYR A 292 -5.65 -0.31 -36.07
N ILE A 293 -5.06 0.86 -36.18
CA ILE A 293 -3.68 1.01 -36.64
C ILE A 293 -2.72 0.86 -35.46
N SER A 294 -1.86 -0.11 -35.50
CA SER A 294 -0.75 -0.32 -34.57
C SER A 294 0.49 0.41 -35.10
N ILE A 295 1.08 1.26 -34.27
CA ILE A 295 2.33 1.97 -34.62
C ILE A 295 3.45 1.31 -33.82
N THR A 296 4.40 0.72 -34.54
CA THR A 296 5.59 0.07 -33.97
C THR A 296 6.85 0.68 -34.56
N GLY A 297 8.02 0.33 -34.04
CA GLY A 297 9.30 0.73 -34.64
C GLY A 297 9.51 0.27 -36.08
N GLY A 298 8.70 -0.66 -36.60
CA GLY A 298 8.69 -1.15 -37.96
C GLY A 298 7.71 -0.45 -38.92
N GLY A 299 6.88 0.49 -38.40
CA GLY A 299 5.89 1.19 -39.21
C GLY A 299 4.46 1.11 -38.62
N GLU A 300 3.47 1.44 -39.48
CA GLU A 300 2.05 1.31 -39.21
C GLU A 300 1.54 -0.04 -39.75
N ASP A 301 0.74 -0.74 -38.95
CA ASP A 301 0.18 -2.04 -39.27
C ASP A 301 -1.30 -2.06 -38.85
N GLU A 302 -2.19 -2.47 -39.78
CA GLU A 302 -3.62 -2.59 -39.53
C GLU A 302 -3.90 -3.94 -38.87
N ARG A 303 -4.62 -3.90 -37.73
CA ARG A 303 -4.97 -5.09 -36.96
C ARG A 303 -6.46 -5.19 -36.74
N TYR A 304 -7.02 -6.33 -37.00
CA TYR A 304 -8.43 -6.64 -36.78
C TYR A 304 -8.69 -6.98 -35.33
N LEU A 305 -9.86 -6.57 -34.82
CA LEU A 305 -10.28 -6.79 -33.44
C LEU A 305 -11.36 -7.86 -33.35
N ILE A 306 -11.18 -8.78 -32.42
CA ILE A 306 -12.13 -9.85 -32.09
C ILE A 306 -12.32 -9.96 -30.58
N GLU A 307 -13.40 -10.63 -30.15
CA GLU A 307 -13.65 -10.94 -28.74
C GLU A 307 -13.60 -12.44 -28.49
N LEU A 308 -12.80 -12.87 -27.52
CA LEU A 308 -12.67 -14.27 -27.10
C LEU A 308 -12.73 -14.40 -25.58
N GLU A 309 -13.23 -15.55 -25.10
CA GLU A 309 -13.22 -15.92 -23.69
C GLU A 309 -11.78 -16.07 -23.20
N PHE A 310 -11.51 -15.45 -22.05
CA PHE A 310 -10.17 -15.37 -21.47
C PHE A 310 -10.18 -15.81 -20.01
N GLU A 311 -9.21 -16.66 -19.67
CA GLU A 311 -9.01 -17.13 -18.30
C GLU A 311 -7.53 -16.99 -17.92
N PHE A 312 -7.27 -16.67 -16.66
CA PHE A 312 -5.92 -16.60 -16.09
C PHE A 312 -5.91 -17.16 -14.68
N ALA A 313 -4.96 -18.03 -14.37
CA ALA A 313 -4.80 -18.66 -13.04
C ALA A 313 -6.09 -19.27 -12.49
N GLY A 314 -6.87 -19.95 -13.36
CA GLY A 314 -8.14 -20.59 -12.97
C GLY A 314 -9.33 -19.65 -12.79
N THR A 315 -9.15 -18.35 -13.05
CA THR A 315 -10.23 -17.35 -12.98
C THR A 315 -10.65 -16.93 -14.37
N SER A 316 -11.96 -17.00 -14.67
CA SER A 316 -12.52 -16.50 -15.93
C SER A 316 -12.80 -15.01 -15.85
N TYR A 317 -12.38 -14.26 -16.86
CA TYR A 317 -12.59 -12.83 -16.99
C TYR A 317 -13.62 -12.48 -18.10
N GLY A 318 -14.31 -13.51 -18.61
CA GLY A 318 -15.25 -13.35 -19.72
C GLY A 318 -14.56 -13.05 -21.04
N LYS A 319 -15.27 -12.34 -21.94
CA LYS A 319 -14.70 -11.98 -23.23
C LYS A 319 -13.86 -10.72 -23.14
N ILE A 320 -12.65 -10.79 -23.70
CA ILE A 320 -11.79 -9.63 -23.89
C ILE A 320 -11.51 -9.41 -25.37
N THR A 321 -11.23 -8.17 -25.74
CA THR A 321 -10.95 -7.79 -27.13
C THR A 321 -9.46 -8.00 -27.43
N PHE A 322 -9.15 -8.79 -28.45
CA PHE A 322 -7.80 -9.01 -28.96
C PHE A 322 -7.60 -8.34 -30.32
N GLY A 323 -6.44 -7.76 -30.56
CA GLY A 323 -5.95 -7.50 -31.91
C GLY A 323 -5.29 -8.75 -32.48
N LEU A 324 -5.47 -9.03 -33.76
CA LEU A 324 -4.84 -10.14 -34.48
C LEU A 324 -3.54 -9.68 -35.13
N ASP A 325 -2.49 -10.50 -35.04
CA ASP A 325 -1.19 -10.25 -35.66
C ASP A 325 -0.43 -11.55 -35.87
N ASN A 326 0.38 -11.65 -36.93
CA ASN A 326 1.32 -12.76 -37.06
C ASN A 326 2.46 -12.59 -36.06
N ARG A 327 2.61 -13.58 -35.20
CA ARG A 327 3.60 -13.58 -34.12
C ARG A 327 4.64 -14.71 -34.24
N ASP A 328 4.83 -15.30 -35.46
CA ASP A 328 5.77 -16.39 -35.68
C ASP A 328 7.22 -16.04 -35.30
N ALA A 329 7.59 -14.79 -35.45
CA ALA A 329 8.91 -14.29 -35.05
C ALA A 329 9.08 -14.18 -33.52
N PHE A 330 8.01 -14.44 -32.74
CA PHE A 330 8.03 -14.30 -31.29
C PHE A 330 7.78 -15.65 -30.61
N ASN A 331 8.34 -15.82 -29.41
CA ASN A 331 8.22 -17.07 -28.64
C ASN A 331 6.91 -17.18 -27.84
N THR A 332 5.94 -16.29 -28.08
CA THR A 332 4.69 -16.23 -27.33
C THR A 332 3.50 -15.94 -28.24
N ASP A 333 2.43 -16.72 -28.07
CA ASP A 333 1.20 -16.59 -28.86
C ASP A 333 0.40 -15.35 -28.50
N VAL A 334 0.51 -14.91 -27.25
CA VAL A 334 -0.26 -13.79 -26.71
C VAL A 334 0.66 -12.70 -26.20
N LEU A 335 0.35 -11.44 -26.51
CA LEU A 335 0.96 -10.27 -25.92
C LEU A 335 -0.10 -9.53 -25.11
N LEU A 336 -0.03 -9.53 -23.79
CA LEU A 336 -0.97 -8.81 -22.93
C LEU A 336 -0.55 -7.34 -22.77
N ASN A 337 -1.56 -6.48 -22.65
CA ASN A 337 -1.37 -5.04 -22.50
C ASN A 337 -1.60 -4.57 -21.06
N ARG A 338 -1.25 -3.30 -20.77
CA ARG A 338 -1.44 -2.67 -19.45
C ARG A 338 -2.87 -2.70 -18.94
N LYS A 339 -3.88 -2.58 -19.83
CA LYS A 339 -5.30 -2.62 -19.45
C LYS A 339 -5.69 -4.01 -18.95
N THR A 340 -5.26 -5.06 -19.64
CA THR A 340 -5.49 -6.45 -19.21
C THR A 340 -4.76 -6.74 -17.92
N MET A 341 -3.49 -6.35 -17.76
CA MET A 341 -2.74 -6.52 -16.51
C MET A 341 -3.41 -5.83 -15.33
N ARG A 342 -3.98 -4.65 -15.54
CA ARG A 342 -4.75 -3.93 -14.53
C ARG A 342 -6.04 -4.67 -14.16
N MET A 343 -6.75 -5.24 -15.14
CA MET A 343 -7.93 -6.09 -14.92
C MET A 343 -7.58 -7.36 -14.13
N LEU A 344 -6.42 -7.96 -14.41
CA LEU A 344 -5.91 -9.13 -13.68
C LEU A 344 -5.37 -8.80 -12.28
N ASN A 345 -5.21 -7.53 -11.97
CA ASN A 345 -4.55 -7.02 -10.77
C ASN A 345 -3.18 -7.68 -10.52
N VAL A 346 -2.29 -7.60 -11.52
CA VAL A 346 -0.95 -8.21 -11.46
C VAL A 346 0.16 -7.17 -11.58
N MET A 347 1.29 -7.50 -10.93
CA MET A 347 2.56 -6.78 -11.04
C MET A 347 3.60 -7.71 -11.67
N VAL A 348 4.24 -7.27 -12.76
CA VAL A 348 5.16 -8.10 -13.52
C VAL A 348 6.56 -8.12 -12.91
N ASN A 349 7.09 -9.31 -12.64
CA ASN A 349 8.49 -9.50 -12.27
C ASN A 349 9.32 -9.78 -13.53
N PRO A 350 10.22 -8.86 -13.94
CA PRO A 350 10.97 -9.02 -15.19
C PRO A 350 12.07 -10.09 -15.11
N ARG A 351 12.37 -10.63 -13.94
CA ARG A 351 13.41 -11.65 -13.74
C ARG A 351 12.89 -13.09 -13.76
N ARG A 352 11.57 -13.29 -13.75
CA ARG A 352 10.97 -14.62 -13.57
C ARG A 352 9.86 -14.86 -14.59
N LYS A 353 9.67 -16.15 -14.93
CA LYS A 353 8.56 -16.67 -15.73
C LYS A 353 7.75 -17.61 -14.84
N TYR A 354 6.48 -17.82 -15.20
CA TYR A 354 5.59 -18.82 -14.58
C TYR A 354 5.57 -18.77 -13.05
N ILE A 355 5.35 -17.58 -12.50
CA ILE A 355 5.23 -17.38 -11.04
C ILE A 355 3.85 -17.80 -10.54
N VAL A 356 2.80 -17.46 -11.30
CA VAL A 356 1.40 -17.71 -10.97
C VAL A 356 0.91 -19.01 -11.60
N THR A 357 1.34 -19.26 -12.84
CA THR A 357 0.99 -20.45 -13.61
C THR A 357 2.15 -21.42 -13.65
N THR A 358 1.86 -22.71 -13.55
CA THR A 358 2.89 -23.74 -13.63
C THR A 358 2.90 -24.29 -15.06
N LYS A 359 4.05 -24.23 -15.73
CA LYS A 359 4.24 -24.93 -16.98
C LYS A 359 4.32 -26.45 -16.70
N PHE A 360 3.16 -27.09 -16.51
CA PHE A 360 3.10 -28.53 -16.63
C PHE A 360 3.12 -28.85 -18.11
N THR A 361 4.33 -29.19 -18.60
CA THR A 361 4.60 -29.86 -19.88
C THR A 361 3.57 -29.57 -20.99
N LEU A 362 3.75 -28.47 -21.69
CA LEU A 362 3.40 -28.37 -23.11
C LEU A 362 4.54 -29.01 -23.97
N ASP A 363 5.11 -30.10 -23.49
CA ASP A 363 5.96 -30.94 -24.31
C ASP A 363 5.02 -31.80 -25.19
N LYS A 364 4.77 -31.29 -26.38
CA LYS A 364 4.39 -32.06 -27.54
C LYS A 364 5.41 -31.88 -28.65
#